data_9d8696ab2d9331a7a83514b365a1e0f5
#
_entry.id   9d8696ab2d9331a7a83514b365a1e0f5
#
_cell.length_a   1.000
_cell.length_b   1.000
_cell.length_c   1.000
_cell.angle_alpha   90.00
_cell.angle_beta   90.00
_cell.angle_gamma   90.00
#
_symmetry.space_group_name_H-M   'P 1'
#
loop_
_entity.id
_entity.type
_entity.pdbx_description
1 polymer ?
#
loop_
_entity_poly.entity_id
_entity_poly.type
_entity_poly.pdbx_seq_one_letter_code
_entity_poly.pdbx_strand_id
1 'polypeptide(L)'
;VTHKFTDNLSFNATYLNSSYDEDLREHNQANAYVKLADGTQSPSRILMQCLVRQRHFRNNSFNTYFNYNVSTGPVNHRILLGYDYFQMAQQAGSSAMTAGGYLLKDGTTTTAFKPANIAKYVLDKDGNPRTNVPYYDLTSNNNNIERDYSKYIFVSTALSPYLQYSHGIYLQEQMEVGPVKLLLGIRQEIFTDVLNYKTNKETRTTQHAFIPRLGAVVAINKNLNVYGTWVKGFEPQSASVQGNPNTGGPFDPEYSQLLEAGLKGEWFDKRLSTTLSFFHLQKRNTLYNANDANNPELLEQVGEETSKGIELDVAGFILPNWSIVANYAYTHAAITKTVTDSEKDFGMQRPNTPRNAFNIWSKYIIQAGALRNFGFGLGFNAVTKRYGQVGRRENTIVYPGYGLLNAALYYRLRNLQVQLNLDNAMNKVYWVGGYDKLRSFPGAPRSIKATVTYKF
;
A
#
# COMPACT_ATOMS: atom_id res chain seq x y z
N VAL A 1 -2.68 -20.73 -22.26
CA VAL A 1 -2.95 -22.10 -22.77
C VAL A 1 -3.29 -22.98 -21.61
N THR A 2 -4.36 -23.77 -21.75
CA THR A 2 -4.71 -24.85 -20.82
C THR A 2 -4.82 -26.13 -21.63
N HIS A 3 -4.17 -27.20 -21.16
CA HIS A 3 -4.22 -28.50 -21.79
C HIS A 3 -4.53 -29.57 -20.75
N LYS A 4 -5.50 -30.45 -21.03
CA LYS A 4 -5.82 -31.61 -20.22
C LYS A 4 -5.21 -32.84 -20.85
N PHE A 5 -4.29 -33.50 -20.20
CA PHE A 5 -3.73 -34.78 -20.63
C PHE A 5 -4.66 -35.95 -20.29
N THR A 6 -5.27 -35.86 -19.10
CA THR A 6 -6.28 -36.78 -18.60
C THR A 6 -7.29 -35.97 -17.77
N ASP A 7 -8.35 -36.61 -17.28
CA ASP A 7 -9.30 -36.01 -16.35
C ASP A 7 -8.64 -35.56 -15.05
N ASN A 8 -7.52 -36.16 -14.69
CA ASN A 8 -6.80 -35.92 -13.45
C ASN A 8 -5.54 -35.04 -13.61
N LEU A 9 -5.01 -34.88 -14.82
CA LEU A 9 -3.77 -34.15 -15.09
C LEU A 9 -4.00 -33.05 -16.11
N SER A 10 -3.75 -31.81 -15.69
CA SER A 10 -3.80 -30.64 -16.55
C SER A 10 -2.53 -29.81 -16.44
N PHE A 11 -2.20 -29.15 -17.53
CA PHE A 11 -1.11 -28.18 -17.67
C PHE A 11 -1.70 -26.80 -17.98
N ASN A 12 -1.15 -25.76 -17.37
CA ASN A 12 -1.50 -24.37 -17.63
C ASN A 12 -0.22 -23.58 -17.89
N ALA A 13 -0.27 -22.70 -18.89
CA ALA A 13 0.79 -21.76 -19.17
C ALA A 13 0.19 -20.40 -19.55
N THR A 14 0.70 -19.36 -18.95
CA THR A 14 0.30 -17.97 -19.20
C THR A 14 1.56 -17.14 -19.42
N TYR A 15 1.56 -16.36 -20.48
CA TYR A 15 2.57 -15.34 -20.74
C TYR A 15 1.90 -13.99 -20.86
N LEU A 16 2.46 -13.01 -20.18
CA LEU A 16 2.04 -11.62 -20.25
C LEU A 16 3.27 -10.75 -20.59
N ASN A 17 3.13 -9.97 -21.64
CA ASN A 17 4.03 -8.87 -21.95
C ASN A 17 3.25 -7.56 -21.83
N SER A 18 3.82 -6.60 -21.14
CA SER A 18 3.23 -5.26 -21.03
C SER A 18 4.30 -4.19 -21.10
N SER A 19 3.97 -3.06 -21.70
CA SER A 19 4.74 -1.84 -21.63
C SER A 19 3.93 -0.76 -20.93
N TYR A 20 4.62 0.08 -20.21
CA TYR A 20 4.03 1.23 -19.53
C TYR A 20 4.94 2.44 -19.74
N ASP A 21 4.39 3.49 -20.32
CA ASP A 21 5.06 4.76 -20.51
C ASP A 21 4.45 5.77 -19.55
N GLU A 22 5.27 6.36 -18.69
CA GLU A 22 4.89 7.42 -17.78
C GLU A 22 5.32 8.76 -18.35
N ASP A 23 4.39 9.69 -18.44
CA ASP A 23 4.63 11.12 -18.64
C ASP A 23 3.92 11.86 -17.50
N LEU A 24 4.67 12.12 -16.43
CA LEU A 24 4.18 12.74 -15.20
C LEU A 24 4.60 14.21 -15.19
N ARG A 25 3.65 15.08 -14.89
CA ARG A 25 3.90 16.48 -14.56
C ARG A 25 3.08 16.87 -13.35
N GLU A 26 3.75 17.17 -12.25
CA GLU A 26 3.07 17.50 -11.00
C GLU A 26 3.75 18.63 -10.23
N HIS A 27 2.93 19.41 -9.53
CA HIS A 27 3.40 20.30 -8.47
C HIS A 27 3.19 19.59 -7.13
N ASN A 28 4.26 19.49 -6.39
CA ASN A 28 4.22 18.94 -5.04
C ASN A 28 5.04 19.80 -4.08
N GLN A 29 4.92 19.54 -2.80
CA GLN A 29 5.70 20.23 -1.79
C GLN A 29 7.15 19.72 -1.75
N ALA A 30 8.09 20.63 -1.46
CA ALA A 30 9.51 20.30 -1.32
C ALA A 30 9.90 19.88 0.12
N ASN A 31 8.94 19.47 0.95
CA ASN A 31 9.12 19.08 2.36
C ASN A 31 9.79 20.15 3.24
N ALA A 32 9.60 21.42 2.92
CA ALA A 32 10.18 22.55 3.64
C ALA A 32 9.24 23.76 3.62
N TYR A 33 9.35 24.61 4.64
CA TYR A 33 8.81 25.95 4.60
C TYR A 33 9.75 26.90 3.87
N VAL A 34 9.19 27.95 3.25
CA VAL A 34 9.97 29.02 2.61
C VAL A 34 10.83 29.71 3.68
N LYS A 35 12.08 29.95 3.37
CA LYS A 35 13.00 30.76 4.21
C LYS A 35 12.78 32.24 3.94
N LEU A 36 12.79 33.06 5.02
CA LEU A 36 12.79 34.49 4.97
C LEU A 36 14.23 35.01 4.84
N ALA A 37 14.39 36.33 4.62
CA ALA A 37 15.71 36.96 4.39
C ALA A 37 16.71 36.71 5.53
N ASP A 38 16.24 36.65 6.76
CA ASP A 38 17.03 36.37 7.97
C ASP A 38 17.36 34.86 8.18
N GLY A 39 16.83 33.97 7.31
CA GLY A 39 17.02 32.53 7.40
C GLY A 39 15.98 31.82 8.26
N THR A 40 15.06 32.51 8.90
CA THR A 40 13.96 31.88 9.62
C THR A 40 12.97 31.22 8.64
N GLN A 41 12.15 30.31 9.14
CA GLN A 41 11.10 29.70 8.34
C GLN A 41 9.84 30.55 8.36
N SER A 42 9.20 30.74 7.21
CA SER A 42 7.86 31.28 7.16
C SER A 42 6.89 30.39 7.95
N PRO A 43 5.99 30.93 8.76
CA PRO A 43 5.03 30.13 9.51
C PRO A 43 3.91 29.53 8.63
N SER A 44 3.72 30.06 7.41
CA SER A 44 2.57 29.68 6.56
C SER A 44 2.92 29.29 5.13
N ARG A 45 4.12 29.62 4.63
CA ARG A 45 4.47 29.40 3.22
C ARG A 45 5.24 28.11 3.04
N ILE A 46 4.64 27.15 2.34
CA ILE A 46 5.25 25.84 2.01
C ILE A 46 6.01 25.99 0.70
N LEU A 47 7.27 25.59 0.70
CA LEU A 47 8.09 25.53 -0.51
C LEU A 47 7.56 24.48 -1.47
N MET A 48 7.32 24.88 -2.71
CA MET A 48 6.81 23.99 -3.76
C MET A 48 7.91 23.63 -4.76
N GLN A 49 7.72 22.51 -5.42
CA GLN A 49 8.52 22.08 -6.57
C GLN A 49 7.60 21.56 -7.68
N CYS A 50 8.12 21.54 -8.89
CA CYS A 50 7.50 20.92 -10.04
C CYS A 50 8.38 19.76 -10.50
N LEU A 51 7.78 18.57 -10.59
CA LEU A 51 8.42 17.38 -11.11
C LEU A 51 7.84 17.05 -12.49
N VAL A 52 8.71 16.90 -13.48
CA VAL A 52 8.39 16.32 -14.78
C VAL A 52 9.21 15.03 -14.90
N ARG A 53 8.55 13.92 -15.15
CA ARG A 53 9.22 12.62 -15.20
C ARG A 53 8.69 11.79 -16.35
N GLN A 54 9.61 11.28 -17.15
CA GLN A 54 9.32 10.37 -18.25
C GLN A 54 10.02 9.05 -17.99
N ARG A 55 9.25 7.97 -17.96
CA ARG A 55 9.79 6.63 -17.76
C ARG A 55 9.15 5.64 -18.72
N HIS A 56 9.96 4.71 -19.20
CA HIS A 56 9.54 3.64 -20.08
C HIS A 56 9.81 2.30 -19.41
N PHE A 57 8.77 1.51 -19.20
CA PHE A 57 8.86 0.20 -18.57
C PHE A 57 8.47 -0.89 -19.56
N ARG A 58 9.17 -2.02 -19.46
CA ARG A 58 8.78 -3.28 -20.11
C ARG A 58 8.73 -4.37 -19.07
N ASN A 59 7.62 -5.08 -19.04
CA ASN A 59 7.39 -6.17 -18.09
C ASN A 59 7.10 -7.46 -18.88
N ASN A 60 7.66 -8.55 -18.40
CA ASN A 60 7.35 -9.88 -18.87
C ASN A 60 7.00 -10.74 -17.67
N SER A 61 5.96 -11.53 -17.77
CA SER A 61 5.70 -12.57 -16.81
C SER A 61 5.34 -13.87 -17.52
N PHE A 62 5.81 -14.95 -16.97
CA PHE A 62 5.50 -16.29 -17.42
C PHE A 62 5.14 -17.11 -16.20
N ASN A 63 4.01 -17.79 -16.26
CA ASN A 63 3.57 -18.71 -15.23
C ASN A 63 3.15 -20.02 -15.87
N THR A 64 3.65 -21.13 -15.34
CA THR A 64 3.28 -22.46 -15.79
C THR A 64 3.14 -23.39 -14.62
N TYR A 65 2.14 -24.28 -14.67
CA TYR A 65 1.95 -25.26 -13.63
C TYR A 65 1.17 -26.49 -14.11
N PHE A 66 1.45 -27.60 -13.46
CA PHE A 66 0.68 -28.82 -13.54
C PHE A 66 -0.26 -28.92 -12.34
N ASN A 67 -1.50 -29.35 -12.59
CA ASN A 67 -2.41 -29.81 -11.56
C ASN A 67 -2.61 -31.30 -11.72
N TYR A 68 -2.47 -32.04 -10.64
CA TYR A 68 -2.70 -33.46 -10.59
C TYR A 68 -3.64 -33.80 -9.43
N ASN A 69 -4.76 -34.45 -9.75
CA ASN A 69 -5.72 -34.93 -8.77
C ASN A 69 -5.61 -36.46 -8.69
N VAL A 70 -5.44 -36.98 -7.49
CA VAL A 70 -5.33 -38.44 -7.24
C VAL A 70 -5.94 -38.78 -5.89
N SER A 71 -6.48 -39.97 -5.77
CA SER A 71 -6.98 -40.51 -4.49
C SER A 71 -6.12 -41.67 -4.05
N THR A 72 -5.69 -41.67 -2.80
CA THR A 72 -5.00 -42.78 -2.15
C THR A 72 -5.83 -43.26 -0.98
N GLY A 73 -6.60 -44.31 -1.19
CA GLY A 73 -7.58 -44.77 -0.23
C GLY A 73 -8.63 -43.67 0.06
N PRO A 74 -8.81 -43.24 1.33
CA PRO A 74 -9.80 -42.25 1.69
C PRO A 74 -9.31 -40.78 1.47
N VAL A 75 -8.05 -40.58 1.07
CA VAL A 75 -7.46 -39.24 0.92
C VAL A 75 -7.53 -38.81 -0.53
N ASN A 76 -8.12 -37.63 -0.76
CA ASN A 76 -8.07 -36.96 -2.05
C ASN A 76 -6.94 -35.94 -2.05
N HIS A 77 -6.04 -36.02 -3.02
CA HIS A 77 -4.89 -35.14 -3.20
C HIS A 77 -5.11 -34.23 -4.40
N ARG A 78 -4.81 -32.97 -4.23
CA ARG A 78 -4.66 -31.98 -5.31
C ARG A 78 -3.25 -31.44 -5.25
N ILE A 79 -2.42 -31.85 -6.20
CA ILE A 79 -1.00 -31.49 -6.26
C ILE A 79 -0.83 -30.46 -7.36
N LEU A 80 -0.11 -29.38 -7.04
CA LEU A 80 0.23 -28.32 -7.97
C LEU A 80 1.75 -28.15 -7.94
N LEU A 81 2.38 -28.37 -9.08
CA LEU A 81 3.81 -28.12 -9.32
C LEU A 81 3.93 -27.02 -10.36
N GLY A 82 4.62 -25.95 -10.04
CA GLY A 82 4.72 -24.81 -10.95
C GLY A 82 6.04 -24.07 -10.91
N TYR A 83 6.17 -23.24 -11.92
CA TYR A 83 7.24 -22.30 -12.11
C TYR A 83 6.65 -20.97 -12.58
N ASP A 84 7.14 -19.88 -12.00
CA ASP A 84 6.88 -18.54 -12.50
C ASP A 84 8.16 -17.73 -12.70
N TYR A 85 8.08 -16.83 -13.64
CA TYR A 85 9.09 -15.83 -13.95
C TYR A 85 8.42 -14.47 -14.04
N PHE A 86 9.02 -13.49 -13.42
CA PHE A 86 8.64 -12.09 -13.54
C PHE A 86 9.86 -11.25 -13.87
N GLN A 87 9.69 -10.30 -14.77
CA GLN A 87 10.70 -9.32 -15.13
C GLN A 87 10.07 -7.94 -15.26
N MET A 88 10.72 -6.94 -14.72
CA MET A 88 10.41 -5.52 -14.91
C MET A 88 11.69 -4.77 -15.26
N ALA A 89 11.67 -4.00 -16.33
CA ALA A 89 12.81 -3.21 -16.75
C ALA A 89 12.41 -1.75 -17.00
N GLN A 90 13.09 -0.81 -16.34
CA GLN A 90 13.10 0.59 -16.74
C GLN A 90 14.13 0.78 -17.84
N GLN A 91 13.67 1.27 -18.99
CA GLN A 91 14.52 1.43 -20.16
C GLN A 91 15.43 2.64 -20.06
N ALA A 92 16.54 2.62 -20.79
CA ALA A 92 17.36 3.80 -21.04
C ALA A 92 16.53 4.91 -21.72
N GLY A 93 16.88 6.16 -21.49
CA GLY A 93 16.12 7.33 -21.98
C GLY A 93 15.07 7.85 -20.98
N SER A 94 14.84 7.13 -19.88
CA SER A 94 14.04 7.66 -18.79
C SER A 94 14.71 8.89 -18.15
N SER A 95 13.93 9.91 -17.82
CA SER A 95 14.46 11.17 -17.28
C SER A 95 13.52 11.77 -16.22
N ALA A 96 14.09 12.56 -15.35
CA ALA A 96 13.35 13.41 -14.43
C ALA A 96 13.91 14.84 -14.52
N MET A 97 13.02 15.82 -14.52
CA MET A 97 13.35 17.23 -14.41
C MET A 97 12.64 17.79 -13.19
N THR A 98 13.37 18.52 -12.36
CA THR A 98 12.80 19.12 -11.14
C THR A 98 13.07 20.62 -11.17
N ALA A 99 12.02 21.40 -11.02
CA ALA A 99 12.11 22.83 -10.72
C ALA A 99 11.76 23.03 -9.25
N GLY A 100 12.59 23.75 -8.51
CA GLY A 100 12.36 24.01 -7.08
C GLY A 100 13.40 24.96 -6.51
N GLY A 101 13.37 25.14 -5.19
CA GLY A 101 14.30 26.01 -4.47
C GLY A 101 14.12 27.51 -4.75
N TYR A 102 15.21 28.24 -4.68
CA TYR A 102 15.25 29.70 -4.76
C TYR A 102 16.01 30.14 -6.01
N LEU A 103 15.55 31.24 -6.61
CA LEU A 103 16.16 31.82 -7.80
C LEU A 103 17.43 32.62 -7.45
N LEU A 104 18.49 32.41 -8.20
CA LEU A 104 19.73 33.18 -8.14
C LEU A 104 19.81 34.22 -9.28
N LYS A 105 20.55 35.31 -9.05
CA LYS A 105 20.73 36.37 -10.04
C LYS A 105 21.54 35.94 -11.28
N ASP A 106 22.27 34.83 -11.18
CA ASP A 106 23.02 34.25 -12.30
C ASP A 106 22.14 33.36 -13.21
N GLY A 107 20.84 33.32 -12.96
CA GLY A 107 19.91 32.53 -13.74
C GLY A 107 19.85 31.05 -13.34
N THR A 108 20.46 30.65 -12.23
CA THR A 108 20.40 29.29 -11.67
C THR A 108 19.47 29.22 -10.46
N THR A 109 19.34 28.02 -9.87
CA THR A 109 18.57 27.81 -8.64
C THR A 109 19.39 27.09 -7.58
N THR A 110 18.96 27.22 -6.31
CA THR A 110 19.53 26.45 -5.19
C THR A 110 18.43 25.97 -4.25
N THR A 111 18.53 24.77 -3.75
CA THR A 111 17.64 24.24 -2.72
C THR A 111 18.02 24.69 -1.31
N ALA A 112 19.29 25.07 -1.10
CA ALA A 112 19.83 25.53 0.19
C ALA A 112 19.89 27.03 0.23
N PHE A 113 19.05 27.69 1.04
CA PHE A 113 19.12 29.09 1.31
C PHE A 113 20.19 29.41 2.38
N LYS A 114 21.06 30.40 2.10
CA LYS A 114 22.09 30.90 3.02
C LYS A 114 21.92 32.43 3.19
N PRO A 115 21.47 32.92 4.37
CA PRO A 115 21.25 34.38 4.61
C PRO A 115 22.47 35.22 4.33
N ALA A 116 23.67 34.76 4.67
CA ALA A 116 24.91 35.44 4.41
C ALA A 116 25.16 35.75 2.92
N ASN A 117 24.48 35.07 2.03
CA ASN A 117 24.60 35.24 0.59
C ASN A 117 23.37 35.93 -0.03
N ILE A 118 22.55 36.64 0.76
CA ILE A 118 21.26 37.22 0.31
C ILE A 118 21.42 38.03 -0.99
N ALA A 119 22.56 38.72 -1.17
CA ALA A 119 22.84 39.50 -2.37
C ALA A 119 22.87 38.69 -3.67
N LYS A 120 23.06 37.37 -3.61
CA LYS A 120 23.05 36.45 -4.77
C LYS A 120 21.65 36.03 -5.22
N TYR A 121 20.65 36.21 -4.36
CA TYR A 121 19.29 35.78 -4.66
C TYR A 121 18.48 36.84 -5.39
N VAL A 122 17.54 36.41 -6.20
CA VAL A 122 16.45 37.27 -6.67
C VAL A 122 15.50 37.46 -5.49
N LEU A 123 15.19 38.71 -5.16
CA LEU A 123 14.32 39.03 -4.03
C LEU A 123 12.91 39.39 -4.50
N ASP A 124 11.95 39.15 -3.65
CA ASP A 124 10.58 39.65 -3.80
C ASP A 124 10.47 41.11 -3.31
N LYS A 125 9.27 41.68 -3.39
CA LYS A 125 9.01 43.06 -2.95
C LYS A 125 9.24 43.31 -1.46
N ASP A 126 9.20 42.25 -0.65
CA ASP A 126 9.36 42.25 0.79
C ASP A 126 10.84 41.97 1.21
N GLY A 127 11.75 41.83 0.23
CA GLY A 127 13.17 41.57 0.44
C GLY A 127 13.48 40.08 0.73
N ASN A 128 12.54 39.19 0.62
CA ASN A 128 12.75 37.75 0.83
C ASN A 128 13.22 37.04 -0.45
N PRO A 129 13.93 35.90 -0.34
CA PRO A 129 14.39 35.16 -1.48
C PRO A 129 13.18 34.61 -2.27
N ARG A 130 13.17 34.88 -3.57
CA ARG A 130 12.10 34.44 -4.47
C ARG A 130 12.27 32.94 -4.80
N THR A 131 11.17 32.20 -4.68
CA THR A 131 11.14 30.78 -5.04
C THR A 131 11.03 30.60 -6.55
N ASN A 132 11.63 29.52 -7.08
CA ASN A 132 11.53 29.15 -8.50
C ASN A 132 10.10 28.73 -8.88
N VAL A 133 9.46 27.92 -8.02
CA VAL A 133 8.06 27.56 -8.15
C VAL A 133 7.25 28.34 -7.12
N PRO A 134 6.09 28.93 -7.46
CA PRO A 134 5.27 29.64 -6.49
C PRO A 134 4.94 28.77 -5.28
N TYR A 135 5.16 29.30 -4.09
CA TYR A 135 4.87 28.62 -2.83
C TYR A 135 3.36 28.47 -2.58
N TYR A 136 2.98 27.53 -1.72
CA TYR A 136 1.63 27.39 -1.20
C TYR A 136 1.51 28.12 0.14
N ASP A 137 0.54 29.02 0.28
CA ASP A 137 0.32 29.78 1.52
C ASP A 137 -0.87 29.21 2.28
N LEU A 138 -0.63 28.66 3.48
CA LEU A 138 -1.63 28.07 4.35
C LEU A 138 -2.69 29.06 4.84
N THR A 139 -2.36 30.37 4.83
CA THR A 139 -3.27 31.44 5.28
C THR A 139 -4.10 32.04 4.14
N SER A 140 -3.76 31.73 2.90
CA SER A 140 -4.48 32.24 1.73
C SER A 140 -5.72 31.40 1.43
N ASN A 141 -6.85 32.07 1.23
CA ASN A 141 -8.07 31.43 0.71
C ASN A 141 -7.99 31.10 -0.79
N ASN A 142 -7.01 31.64 -1.49
CA ASN A 142 -6.79 31.42 -2.91
C ASN A 142 -5.34 31.00 -3.18
N ASN A 143 -5.12 29.69 -3.24
CA ASN A 143 -3.88 29.07 -3.69
C ASN A 143 -3.96 28.63 -5.17
N ASN A 144 -5.00 29.01 -5.88
CA ASN A 144 -5.16 28.75 -7.31
C ASN A 144 -4.29 29.71 -8.13
N ILE A 145 -2.97 29.55 -8.01
CA ILE A 145 -1.96 30.35 -8.69
C ILE A 145 -1.74 29.74 -10.08
N GLU A 146 -1.72 30.56 -11.10
CA GLU A 146 -1.28 30.13 -12.43
C GLU A 146 0.15 29.61 -12.34
N ARG A 147 0.35 28.36 -12.74
CA ARG A 147 1.65 27.68 -12.72
C ARG A 147 2.14 27.51 -14.16
N ASP A 148 2.77 28.57 -14.65
CA ASP A 148 3.38 28.60 -15.99
C ASP A 148 4.74 27.88 -15.94
N TYR A 149 4.75 26.65 -16.43
CA TYR A 149 5.95 25.80 -16.48
C TYR A 149 7.09 26.40 -17.29
N SER A 150 6.79 27.24 -18.27
CA SER A 150 7.79 27.87 -19.14
C SER A 150 8.69 28.86 -18.38
N LYS A 151 8.23 29.32 -17.22
CA LYS A 151 8.96 30.27 -16.35
C LYS A 151 9.85 29.59 -15.32
N TYR A 152 9.79 28.26 -15.21
CA TYR A 152 10.57 27.54 -14.22
C TYR A 152 11.95 27.16 -14.77
N ILE A 153 12.93 27.21 -13.91
CA ILE A 153 14.26 26.72 -14.20
C ILE A 153 14.32 25.26 -13.75
N PHE A 154 14.40 24.34 -14.71
CA PHE A 154 14.47 22.91 -14.45
C PHE A 154 15.92 22.43 -14.40
N VAL A 155 16.19 21.55 -13.44
CA VAL A 155 17.39 20.73 -13.41
C VAL A 155 17.01 19.33 -13.90
N SER A 156 17.68 18.87 -14.95
CA SER A 156 17.43 17.56 -15.54
C SER A 156 18.36 16.51 -14.94
N THR A 157 17.80 15.32 -14.69
CA THR A 157 18.53 14.14 -14.25
C THR A 157 18.13 12.96 -15.11
N ALA A 158 19.09 12.33 -15.75
CA ALA A 158 18.88 11.04 -16.41
C ALA A 158 18.61 9.97 -15.35
N LEU A 159 17.55 9.21 -15.52
CA LEU A 159 17.24 8.10 -14.63
C LEU A 159 17.99 6.85 -15.11
N SER A 160 18.77 6.27 -14.24
CA SER A 160 19.52 5.04 -14.56
C SER A 160 18.57 3.91 -14.89
N PRO A 161 18.81 3.17 -15.99
CA PRO A 161 18.02 2.00 -16.29
C PRO A 161 18.24 0.92 -15.25
N TYR A 162 17.20 0.17 -14.94
CA TYR A 162 17.29 -0.98 -14.05
C TYR A 162 16.47 -2.17 -14.54
N LEU A 163 16.82 -3.34 -14.08
CA LEU A 163 16.13 -4.59 -14.38
C LEU A 163 15.93 -5.36 -13.08
N GLN A 164 14.70 -5.76 -12.80
CA GLN A 164 14.37 -6.70 -11.73
C GLN A 164 13.77 -7.95 -12.35
N TYR A 165 14.17 -9.12 -11.89
CA TYR A 165 13.53 -10.36 -12.27
C TYR A 165 13.56 -11.39 -11.15
N SER A 166 12.57 -12.27 -11.17
CA SER A 166 12.48 -13.37 -10.23
C SER A 166 12.12 -14.68 -10.90
N HIS A 167 12.58 -15.76 -10.29
CA HIS A 167 12.23 -17.14 -10.62
C HIS A 167 11.64 -17.78 -9.37
N GLY A 168 10.43 -18.32 -9.49
CA GLY A 168 9.77 -19.06 -8.43
C GLY A 168 9.49 -20.49 -8.86
N ILE A 169 10.00 -21.46 -8.12
CA ILE A 169 9.63 -22.87 -8.26
C ILE A 169 8.82 -23.26 -7.04
N TYR A 170 7.64 -23.84 -7.25
CA TYR A 170 6.76 -24.14 -6.13
C TYR A 170 6.04 -25.48 -6.28
N LEU A 171 5.84 -26.13 -5.14
CA LEU A 171 5.03 -27.34 -4.98
C LEU A 171 4.01 -27.09 -3.89
N GLN A 172 2.76 -27.45 -4.17
CA GLN A 172 1.68 -27.38 -3.21
C GLN A 172 0.88 -28.66 -3.28
N GLU A 173 0.47 -29.18 -2.13
CA GLU A 173 -0.46 -30.26 -1.98
C GLU A 173 -1.62 -29.86 -1.09
N GLN A 174 -2.83 -30.11 -1.54
CA GLN A 174 -4.04 -30.06 -0.74
C GLN A 174 -4.56 -31.49 -0.58
N MET A 175 -4.64 -31.93 0.67
CA MET A 175 -5.19 -33.24 1.06
C MET A 175 -6.56 -33.06 1.69
N GLU A 176 -7.50 -33.92 1.33
CA GLU A 176 -8.85 -33.95 1.91
C GLU A 176 -9.18 -35.36 2.37
N VAL A 177 -9.50 -35.53 3.66
CA VAL A 177 -9.91 -36.78 4.26
C VAL A 177 -11.03 -36.52 5.27
N GLY A 178 -12.22 -36.99 4.97
CA GLY A 178 -13.41 -36.76 5.80
C GLY A 178 -13.62 -35.25 6.05
N PRO A 179 -13.69 -34.80 7.31
CA PRO A 179 -13.91 -33.40 7.65
C PRO A 179 -12.64 -32.53 7.59
N VAL A 180 -11.47 -33.13 7.33
CA VAL A 180 -10.18 -32.47 7.43
C VAL A 180 -9.64 -32.12 6.05
N LYS A 181 -9.20 -30.87 5.87
CA LYS A 181 -8.43 -30.41 4.70
C LYS A 181 -7.11 -29.86 5.17
N LEU A 182 -6.01 -30.33 4.58
CA LEU A 182 -4.66 -29.88 4.84
C LEU A 182 -4.10 -29.24 3.58
N LEU A 183 -3.31 -28.18 3.75
CA LEU A 183 -2.56 -27.51 2.70
C LEU A 183 -1.10 -27.50 3.10
N LEU A 184 -0.25 -28.07 2.26
CA LEU A 184 1.21 -27.98 2.36
C LEU A 184 1.73 -27.25 1.14
N GLY A 185 2.68 -26.34 1.30
CA GLY A 185 3.29 -25.65 0.18
C GLY A 185 4.72 -25.25 0.49
N ILE A 186 5.56 -25.37 -0.51
CA ILE A 186 6.95 -24.89 -0.50
C ILE A 186 7.20 -24.08 -1.78
N ARG A 187 8.01 -23.03 -1.65
CA ARG A 187 8.45 -22.23 -2.78
C ARG A 187 9.91 -21.86 -2.58
N GLN A 188 10.69 -22.02 -3.63
CA GLN A 188 12.02 -21.44 -3.76
C GLN A 188 11.91 -20.19 -4.64
N GLU A 189 12.29 -19.05 -4.09
CA GLU A 189 12.37 -17.78 -4.80
C GLU A 189 13.84 -17.42 -5.05
N ILE A 190 14.13 -16.92 -6.24
CA ILE A 190 15.42 -16.36 -6.65
C ILE A 190 15.11 -15.00 -7.24
N PHE A 191 15.45 -13.94 -6.54
CA PHE A 191 15.23 -12.56 -6.97
C PHE A 191 16.55 -11.92 -7.34
N THR A 192 16.59 -11.25 -8.50
CA THR A 192 17.76 -10.48 -8.94
C THR A 192 17.34 -9.05 -9.29
N ASP A 193 18.05 -8.10 -8.73
CA ASP A 193 17.96 -6.67 -9.04
C ASP A 193 19.26 -6.19 -9.68
N VAL A 194 19.15 -5.45 -10.79
CA VAL A 194 20.27 -5.00 -11.62
C VAL A 194 20.19 -3.49 -11.79
N LEU A 195 21.10 -2.79 -11.17
CA LEU A 195 21.27 -1.33 -11.35
C LEU A 195 22.10 -1.01 -12.57
N ASN A 196 21.87 0.16 -13.17
CA ASN A 196 22.57 0.63 -14.35
C ASN A 196 22.56 -0.39 -15.50
N TYR A 197 21.43 -1.06 -15.67
CA TYR A 197 21.23 -2.16 -16.62
C TYR A 197 21.68 -1.77 -18.02
N LYS A 198 22.52 -2.62 -18.64
CA LYS A 198 23.12 -2.39 -19.95
C LYS A 198 24.05 -1.16 -20.04
N THR A 199 24.66 -0.78 -18.94
CA THR A 199 25.72 0.23 -18.91
C THR A 199 27.03 -0.39 -18.41
N ASN A 200 28.13 0.34 -18.56
CA ASN A 200 29.45 -0.08 -18.03
C ASN A 200 29.55 -0.02 -16.49
N LYS A 201 28.50 0.44 -15.82
CA LYS A 201 28.37 0.51 -14.35
C LYS A 201 27.32 -0.46 -13.82
N GLU A 202 26.98 -1.49 -14.59
CA GLU A 202 25.99 -2.48 -14.17
C GLU A 202 26.42 -3.17 -12.86
N THR A 203 25.51 -3.19 -11.89
CA THR A 203 25.68 -3.88 -10.61
C THR A 203 24.49 -4.81 -10.38
N ARG A 204 24.76 -6.05 -9.97
CA ARG A 204 23.76 -7.10 -9.82
C ARG A 204 23.76 -7.66 -8.41
N THR A 205 22.58 -7.74 -7.81
CA THR A 205 22.36 -8.34 -6.49
C THR A 205 21.32 -9.45 -6.60
N THR A 206 21.68 -10.66 -6.16
CA THR A 206 20.77 -11.82 -6.17
C THR A 206 20.50 -12.27 -4.74
N GLN A 207 19.24 -12.51 -4.42
CA GLN A 207 18.79 -12.97 -3.12
C GLN A 207 17.93 -14.22 -3.29
N HIS A 208 17.97 -15.11 -2.30
CA HIS A 208 17.29 -16.40 -2.33
C HIS A 208 16.39 -16.52 -1.10
N ALA A 209 15.21 -17.11 -1.26
CA ALA A 209 14.33 -17.40 -0.14
C ALA A 209 13.61 -18.74 -0.30
N PHE A 210 13.56 -19.49 0.81
CA PHE A 210 12.71 -20.67 0.95
C PHE A 210 11.47 -20.31 1.75
N ILE A 211 10.30 -20.45 1.14
CA ILE A 211 9.03 -19.93 1.63
C ILE A 211 8.03 -21.09 1.81
N PRO A 212 8.00 -21.73 3.00
CA PRO A 212 7.02 -22.76 3.32
C PRO A 212 5.70 -22.14 3.76
N ARG A 213 4.61 -22.91 3.57
CA ARG A 213 3.30 -22.63 4.11
C ARG A 213 2.58 -23.91 4.53
N LEU A 214 1.79 -23.80 5.59
CA LEU A 214 0.98 -24.88 6.14
C LEU A 214 -0.40 -24.32 6.47
N GLY A 215 -1.45 -25.06 6.14
CA GLY A 215 -2.82 -24.73 6.51
C GLY A 215 -3.63 -25.97 6.84
N ALA A 216 -4.58 -25.85 7.75
CA ALA A 216 -5.52 -26.89 8.09
C ALA A 216 -6.91 -26.27 8.25
N VAL A 217 -7.93 -27.00 7.77
CA VAL A 217 -9.34 -26.68 7.99
C VAL A 217 -10.03 -27.96 8.46
N VAL A 218 -10.81 -27.85 9.52
CA VAL A 218 -11.63 -28.95 10.05
C VAL A 218 -13.08 -28.52 10.07
N ALA A 219 -13.93 -29.25 9.34
CA ALA A 219 -15.37 -29.08 9.38
C ALA A 219 -15.92 -29.66 10.70
N ILE A 220 -16.36 -28.79 11.61
CA ILE A 220 -17.00 -29.22 12.88
C ILE A 220 -18.41 -29.69 12.63
N ASN A 221 -19.12 -29.03 11.74
CA ASN A 221 -20.42 -29.39 11.26
C ASN A 221 -20.70 -28.77 9.87
N LYS A 222 -21.93 -28.88 9.35
CA LYS A 222 -22.30 -28.39 8.02
C LYS A 222 -22.15 -26.87 7.86
N ASN A 223 -22.12 -26.13 8.97
CA ASN A 223 -22.14 -24.68 8.98
C ASN A 223 -20.89 -24.04 9.61
N LEU A 224 -20.04 -24.81 10.28
CA LEU A 224 -18.91 -24.28 11.05
C LEU A 224 -17.63 -25.06 10.75
N ASN A 225 -16.60 -24.31 10.41
CA ASN A 225 -15.24 -24.80 10.23
C ASN A 225 -14.28 -24.06 11.20
N VAL A 226 -13.30 -24.80 11.70
CA VAL A 226 -12.13 -24.26 12.39
C VAL A 226 -10.96 -24.32 11.41
N TYR A 227 -10.11 -23.30 11.41
CA TYR A 227 -8.91 -23.31 10.58
C TYR A 227 -7.70 -22.76 11.32
N GLY A 228 -6.53 -23.13 10.82
CA GLY A 228 -5.25 -22.56 11.21
C GLY A 228 -4.32 -22.51 10.01
N THR A 229 -3.48 -21.49 9.97
CA THR A 229 -2.47 -21.35 8.91
C THR A 229 -1.16 -20.77 9.47
N TRP A 230 -0.06 -21.24 8.89
CA TRP A 230 1.26 -20.70 9.09
C TRP A 230 1.90 -20.46 7.72
N VAL A 231 2.39 -19.22 7.51
CA VAL A 231 2.95 -18.79 6.23
C VAL A 231 4.22 -17.98 6.48
N LYS A 232 5.26 -18.24 5.71
CA LYS A 232 6.42 -17.33 5.60
C LYS A 232 6.28 -16.46 4.34
N GLY A 233 6.83 -15.24 4.42
CA GLY A 233 6.95 -14.30 3.31
C GLY A 233 8.37 -13.79 3.19
N PHE A 234 8.69 -13.24 2.03
CA PHE A 234 10.00 -12.72 1.67
C PHE A 234 9.81 -11.42 0.90
N GLU A 235 10.64 -10.42 1.22
CA GLU A 235 10.75 -9.16 0.50
C GLU A 235 12.24 -8.86 0.30
N PRO A 236 12.74 -8.79 -0.95
CA PRO A 236 14.15 -8.56 -1.21
C PRO A 236 14.55 -7.12 -0.90
N GLN A 237 15.78 -6.92 -0.47
CA GLN A 237 16.38 -5.58 -0.36
C GLN A 237 16.80 -5.10 -1.74
N SER A 238 16.53 -3.82 -2.04
CA SER A 238 16.85 -3.26 -3.36
C SER A 238 18.37 -3.18 -3.61
N ALA A 239 18.78 -3.35 -4.86
CA ALA A 239 20.19 -3.24 -5.23
C ALA A 239 20.74 -1.82 -4.99
N SER A 240 19.89 -0.78 -5.00
CA SER A 240 20.30 0.60 -4.69
C SER A 240 20.73 0.76 -3.22
N VAL A 241 20.11 0.01 -2.32
CA VAL A 241 20.50 -0.05 -0.90
C VAL A 241 21.73 -0.94 -0.73
N GLN A 242 21.72 -2.11 -1.36
CA GLN A 242 22.81 -3.08 -1.25
C GLN A 242 24.13 -2.60 -1.84
N GLY A 243 24.08 -1.83 -2.92
CA GLY A 243 25.27 -1.36 -3.65
C GLY A 243 25.77 0.02 -3.22
N ASN A 244 25.08 0.70 -2.28
CA ASN A 244 25.51 2.01 -1.80
C ASN A 244 26.46 1.84 -0.59
N PRO A 245 27.72 2.24 -0.67
CA PRO A 245 28.70 2.08 0.42
C PRO A 245 28.33 2.88 1.67
N ASN A 246 27.48 3.92 1.53
CA ASN A 246 27.06 4.74 2.66
C ASN A 246 25.95 4.10 3.49
N THR A 247 25.25 3.12 2.95
CA THR A 247 24.13 2.47 3.67
C THR A 247 24.56 1.44 4.71
N GLY A 248 25.81 0.95 4.65
CA GLY A 248 26.31 -0.03 5.62
C GLY A 248 25.99 -1.49 5.27
N GLY A 249 25.42 -1.75 4.07
CA GLY A 249 25.16 -3.13 3.61
C GLY A 249 26.39 -4.01 3.41
N PRO A 250 26.27 -5.27 3.00
CA PRO A 250 25.04 -5.89 2.52
C PRO A 250 24.04 -6.26 3.62
N PHE A 251 22.75 -6.28 3.27
CA PHE A 251 21.65 -6.61 4.17
C PHE A 251 20.93 -7.87 3.74
N ASP A 252 20.46 -8.64 4.72
CA ASP A 252 19.57 -9.77 4.47
C ASP A 252 18.19 -9.31 3.98
N PRO A 253 17.47 -10.16 3.24
CA PRO A 253 16.09 -9.89 2.89
C PRO A 253 15.20 -9.71 4.13
N GLU A 254 14.12 -8.95 3.97
CA GLU A 254 13.07 -8.91 4.97
C GLU A 254 12.26 -10.21 4.92
N TYR A 255 12.06 -10.85 6.05
CA TYR A 255 11.21 -12.01 6.20
C TYR A 255 9.99 -11.69 7.03
N SER A 256 8.86 -12.25 6.64
CA SER A 256 7.64 -12.23 7.45
C SER A 256 7.18 -13.64 7.80
N GLN A 257 6.44 -13.74 8.91
CA GLN A 257 5.80 -14.96 9.36
C GLN A 257 4.42 -14.61 9.90
N LEU A 258 3.40 -15.27 9.35
CA LEU A 258 2.03 -15.17 9.82
C LEU A 258 1.62 -16.49 10.47
N LEU A 259 1.08 -16.42 11.67
CA LEU A 259 0.32 -17.47 12.32
C LEU A 259 -1.11 -16.95 12.51
N GLU A 260 -2.08 -17.69 11.99
CA GLU A 260 -3.48 -17.33 12.09
C GLU A 260 -4.32 -18.56 12.44
N ALA A 261 -5.33 -18.38 13.29
CA ALA A 261 -6.33 -19.39 13.58
C ALA A 261 -7.71 -18.72 13.67
N GLY A 262 -8.75 -19.46 13.30
CA GLY A 262 -10.07 -18.85 13.31
C GLY A 262 -11.22 -19.83 13.06
N LEU A 263 -12.41 -19.22 12.99
CA LEU A 263 -13.68 -19.90 12.75
C LEU A 263 -14.31 -19.33 11.47
N LYS A 264 -14.86 -20.18 10.63
CA LYS A 264 -15.66 -19.81 9.46
C LYS A 264 -17.05 -20.41 9.59
N GLY A 265 -18.07 -19.55 9.61
CA GLY A 265 -19.46 -19.95 9.72
C GLY A 265 -20.29 -19.61 8.49
N GLU A 266 -21.23 -20.47 8.12
CA GLU A 266 -22.25 -20.25 7.09
C GLU A 266 -23.63 -20.41 7.73
N TRP A 267 -24.48 -19.38 7.63
CA TRP A 267 -25.76 -19.28 8.31
C TRP A 267 -26.89 -19.03 7.32
N PHE A 268 -28.14 -19.27 7.74
CA PHE A 268 -29.33 -19.01 6.92
C PHE A 268 -29.27 -19.68 5.54
N ASP A 269 -29.01 -21.00 5.50
CA ASP A 269 -28.83 -21.77 4.27
C ASP A 269 -27.69 -21.20 3.38
N LYS A 270 -26.56 -20.89 4.01
CA LYS A 270 -25.33 -20.33 3.38
C LYS A 270 -25.48 -18.93 2.79
N ARG A 271 -26.56 -18.21 3.16
CA ARG A 271 -26.76 -16.83 2.71
C ARG A 271 -25.92 -15.81 3.46
N LEU A 272 -25.49 -16.13 4.69
CA LEU A 272 -24.65 -15.27 5.50
C LEU A 272 -23.37 -16.02 5.87
N SER A 273 -22.21 -15.44 5.58
CA SER A 273 -20.90 -15.94 5.99
C SER A 273 -20.34 -15.09 7.13
N THR A 274 -19.65 -15.74 8.06
CA THR A 274 -18.91 -15.10 9.14
C THR A 274 -17.49 -15.69 9.22
N THR A 275 -16.49 -14.84 9.46
CA THR A 275 -15.14 -15.27 9.78
C THR A 275 -14.68 -14.55 11.02
N LEU A 276 -14.20 -15.29 12.02
CA LEU A 276 -13.51 -14.75 13.18
C LEU A 276 -12.08 -15.29 13.14
N SER A 277 -11.10 -14.40 13.12
CA SER A 277 -9.69 -14.77 13.11
C SER A 277 -8.89 -14.11 14.23
N PHE A 278 -7.85 -14.82 14.65
CA PHE A 278 -6.80 -14.38 15.55
C PHE A 278 -5.49 -14.51 14.81
N PHE A 279 -4.73 -13.43 14.71
CA PHE A 279 -3.50 -13.44 13.93
C PHE A 279 -2.30 -12.90 14.72
N HIS A 280 -1.14 -13.40 14.35
CA HIS A 280 0.17 -12.92 14.79
C HIS A 280 1.10 -12.88 13.58
N LEU A 281 1.38 -11.67 13.11
CA LEU A 281 2.30 -11.38 12.03
C LEU A 281 3.59 -10.79 12.60
N GLN A 282 4.72 -11.33 12.22
CA GLN A 282 6.06 -10.87 12.58
C GLN A 282 6.84 -10.56 11.31
N LYS A 283 7.47 -9.38 11.23
CA LYS A 283 8.41 -8.99 10.19
C LYS A 283 9.80 -8.84 10.81
N ARG A 284 10.83 -9.31 10.12
CA ARG A 284 12.24 -9.28 10.58
C ARG A 284 13.12 -8.70 9.50
N ASN A 285 14.29 -8.24 9.91
CA ASN A 285 15.28 -7.64 9.01
C ASN A 285 14.80 -6.36 8.33
N THR A 286 13.89 -5.63 8.97
CA THR A 286 13.44 -4.32 8.48
C THR A 286 14.59 -3.32 8.61
N LEU A 287 14.83 -2.53 7.58
CA LEU A 287 15.84 -1.49 7.57
C LEU A 287 15.28 -0.20 8.18
N TYR A 288 16.04 0.37 9.10
CA TYR A 288 15.80 1.69 9.66
C TYR A 288 17.00 2.60 9.44
N ASN A 289 16.77 3.91 9.41
CA ASN A 289 17.85 4.87 9.39
C ASN A 289 18.53 4.90 10.76
N ALA A 290 19.84 4.73 10.79
CA ALA A 290 20.64 4.74 12.00
C ALA A 290 20.66 6.11 12.71
N ASN A 291 20.21 7.18 12.03
CA ASN A 291 20.24 8.57 12.47
C ASN A 291 21.66 9.01 12.88
N ASP A 292 22.69 8.51 12.20
CA ASP A 292 24.07 8.90 12.39
C ASP A 292 24.28 10.34 11.86
N ALA A 293 24.83 11.20 12.71
CA ALA A 293 25.06 12.61 12.36
C ALA A 293 26.13 12.81 11.26
N ASN A 294 27.08 11.86 11.13
CA ASN A 294 28.17 11.91 10.17
C ASN A 294 27.80 11.16 8.86
N ASN A 295 26.86 10.22 8.93
CA ASN A 295 26.37 9.47 7.77
C ASN A 295 24.85 9.36 7.79
N PRO A 296 24.11 10.36 7.26
CA PRO A 296 22.65 10.36 7.26
C PRO A 296 22.00 9.24 6.42
N GLU A 297 22.77 8.56 5.55
CA GLU A 297 22.32 7.47 4.71
C GLU A 297 22.49 6.09 5.38
N LEU A 298 23.19 6.03 6.51
CA LEU A 298 23.44 4.77 7.20
C LEU A 298 22.14 4.11 7.64
N LEU A 299 22.00 2.85 7.26
CA LEU A 299 20.87 2.00 7.62
C LEU A 299 21.33 0.89 8.59
N GLU A 300 20.43 0.49 9.43
CA GLU A 300 20.59 -0.64 10.32
C GLU A 300 19.52 -1.69 10.05
N GLN A 301 19.95 -2.95 9.94
CA GLN A 301 19.05 -4.08 9.76
C GLN A 301 18.70 -4.70 11.11
N VAL A 302 17.62 -4.22 11.69
CA VAL A 302 17.40 -4.47 13.10
C VAL A 302 16.02 -4.82 13.47
N GLY A 303 15.11 -4.37 12.64
CA GLY A 303 13.73 -4.31 13.04
C GLY A 303 13.10 -5.69 13.16
N GLU A 304 12.43 -5.86 14.27
CA GLU A 304 11.31 -6.76 14.32
C GLU A 304 10.06 -5.93 14.57
N GLU A 305 9.10 -6.01 13.67
CA GLU A 305 7.75 -5.48 13.86
C GLU A 305 6.81 -6.65 14.13
N THR A 306 5.95 -6.51 15.10
CA THR A 306 4.89 -7.48 15.39
C THR A 306 3.54 -6.82 15.25
N SER A 307 2.65 -7.48 14.52
CA SER A 307 1.24 -7.11 14.40
C SER A 307 0.38 -8.28 14.84
N LYS A 308 -0.44 -8.10 15.87
CA LYS A 308 -1.34 -9.13 16.37
C LYS A 308 -2.71 -8.57 16.64
N GLY A 309 -3.73 -9.42 16.48
CA GLY A 309 -5.07 -8.92 16.63
C GLY A 309 -6.16 -9.96 16.45
N ILE A 310 -7.37 -9.42 16.35
CA ILE A 310 -8.61 -10.15 16.13
C ILE A 310 -9.34 -9.46 14.99
N GLU A 311 -9.87 -10.25 14.06
CA GLU A 311 -10.70 -9.76 12.95
C GLU A 311 -12.02 -10.53 12.92
N LEU A 312 -13.10 -9.81 12.67
CA LEU A 312 -14.43 -10.36 12.46
C LEU A 312 -14.99 -9.82 11.15
N ASP A 313 -15.35 -10.70 10.25
CA ASP A 313 -16.04 -10.40 9.01
C ASP A 313 -17.42 -11.03 8.99
N VAL A 314 -18.40 -10.29 8.51
CA VAL A 314 -19.77 -10.73 8.30
C VAL A 314 -20.23 -10.24 6.95
N ALA A 315 -20.66 -11.13 6.05
CA ALA A 315 -21.14 -10.75 4.73
C ALA A 315 -22.26 -11.67 4.23
N GLY A 316 -23.29 -11.09 3.67
CA GLY A 316 -24.39 -11.85 3.06
C GLY A 316 -25.77 -11.26 3.31
N PHE A 317 -26.75 -12.16 3.39
CA PHE A 317 -28.15 -11.82 3.54
C PHE A 317 -28.72 -12.40 4.83
N ILE A 318 -29.29 -11.53 5.69
CA ILE A 318 -30.09 -11.94 6.86
C ILE A 318 -31.46 -12.43 6.39
N LEU A 319 -32.06 -11.68 5.48
CA LEU A 319 -33.28 -12.06 4.74
C LEU A 319 -33.01 -11.91 3.25
N PRO A 320 -33.79 -12.52 2.35
CA PRO A 320 -33.57 -12.41 0.89
C PRO A 320 -33.47 -10.98 0.36
N ASN A 321 -34.05 -10.04 1.06
CA ASN A 321 -34.08 -8.61 0.71
C ASN A 321 -33.31 -7.71 1.68
N TRP A 322 -32.62 -8.30 2.66
CA TRP A 322 -31.81 -7.58 3.65
C TRP A 322 -30.39 -8.11 3.69
N SER A 323 -29.48 -7.37 3.08
CA SER A 323 -28.05 -7.67 3.07
C SER A 323 -27.29 -6.88 4.11
N ILE A 324 -26.22 -7.49 4.63
CA ILE A 324 -25.26 -6.88 5.54
C ILE A 324 -23.84 -7.20 5.11
N VAL A 325 -22.94 -6.22 5.20
CA VAL A 325 -21.49 -6.40 5.18
C VAL A 325 -20.94 -5.64 6.38
N ALA A 326 -20.24 -6.33 7.27
CA ALA A 326 -19.62 -5.70 8.43
C ALA A 326 -18.26 -6.31 8.68
N ASN A 327 -17.30 -5.50 9.12
CA ASN A 327 -16.02 -5.97 9.60
C ASN A 327 -15.57 -5.17 10.81
N TYR A 328 -14.84 -5.84 11.67
CA TYR A 328 -14.17 -5.24 12.81
C TYR A 328 -12.76 -5.81 12.92
N ALA A 329 -11.78 -4.94 13.15
CA ALA A 329 -10.42 -5.33 13.40
C ALA A 329 -9.89 -4.63 14.66
N TYR A 330 -9.35 -5.42 15.59
CA TYR A 330 -8.46 -4.94 16.63
C TYR A 330 -7.04 -5.33 16.26
N THR A 331 -6.14 -4.34 16.09
CA THR A 331 -4.76 -4.56 15.66
C THR A 331 -3.80 -3.86 16.61
N HIS A 332 -2.90 -4.63 17.18
CA HIS A 332 -1.74 -4.11 17.90
C HIS A 332 -0.48 -4.33 17.05
N ALA A 333 -0.08 -3.30 16.31
CA ALA A 333 1.12 -3.29 15.50
C ALA A 333 2.17 -2.40 16.14
N ALA A 334 3.34 -2.97 16.48
CA ALA A 334 4.42 -2.26 17.16
C ALA A 334 5.80 -2.77 16.75
N ILE A 335 6.79 -1.93 16.93
CA ILE A 335 8.21 -2.28 16.81
C ILE A 335 8.59 -3.07 18.08
N THR A 336 9.01 -4.31 17.91
CA THR A 336 9.30 -5.23 19.01
C THR A 336 10.77 -5.55 19.21
N LYS A 337 11.61 -5.18 18.23
CA LYS A 337 13.08 -5.15 18.39
C LYS A 337 13.67 -3.96 17.68
N THR A 338 14.65 -3.36 18.31
CA THR A 338 15.46 -2.27 17.75
C THR A 338 16.91 -2.58 18.03
N VAL A 339 17.87 -1.99 17.32
CA VAL A 339 19.29 -1.99 17.73
C VAL A 339 19.55 -0.87 18.72
N THR A 340 20.58 -1.03 19.42
CA THR A 340 21.16 -0.43 20.62
C THR A 340 20.89 1.03 20.93
N ASP A 341 20.66 1.92 19.96
CA ASP A 341 20.41 3.34 20.26
C ASP A 341 18.97 3.78 19.98
N SER A 342 18.16 2.93 19.42
CA SER A 342 16.78 3.23 19.07
C SER A 342 15.74 2.67 20.07
N GLU A 343 16.11 2.50 21.35
CA GLU A 343 15.13 2.24 22.42
C GLU A 343 13.95 3.24 22.40
N LYS A 344 14.19 4.40 21.81
CA LYS A 344 13.16 5.45 21.59
C LYS A 344 11.99 4.98 20.74
N ASP A 345 12.20 4.04 19.83
CA ASP A 345 11.17 3.53 18.91
C ASP A 345 10.57 2.20 19.37
N PHE A 346 11.20 1.53 20.38
CA PHE A 346 10.68 0.30 20.93
C PHE A 346 9.28 0.47 21.52
N GLY A 347 8.37 -0.42 21.15
CA GLY A 347 6.97 -0.38 21.56
C GLY A 347 6.12 0.71 20.90
N MET A 348 6.69 1.49 19.97
CA MET A 348 5.91 2.45 19.19
C MET A 348 4.92 1.73 18.27
N GLN A 349 3.71 2.25 18.23
CA GLN A 349 2.70 1.77 17.31
C GLN A 349 3.08 2.13 15.86
N ARG A 350 2.90 1.17 14.95
CA ARG A 350 3.13 1.39 13.51
C ARG A 350 2.31 2.59 13.01
N PRO A 351 2.90 3.48 12.17
CA PRO A 351 2.21 4.63 11.62
C PRO A 351 0.96 4.24 10.83
N ASN A 352 -0.02 5.14 10.84
CA ASN A 352 -1.29 5.01 10.12
C ASN A 352 -2.12 3.76 10.45
N THR A 353 -1.75 3.00 11.50
CA THR A 353 -2.45 1.80 11.92
C THR A 353 -3.34 2.11 13.13
N PRO A 354 -4.67 2.20 12.98
CA PRO A 354 -5.57 2.36 14.12
C PRO A 354 -5.63 1.05 14.94
N ARG A 355 -5.81 1.16 16.24
CA ARG A 355 -6.03 -0.03 17.08
C ARG A 355 -7.36 -0.71 16.83
N ASN A 356 -8.40 0.07 16.55
CA ASN A 356 -9.70 -0.47 16.20
C ASN A 356 -10.18 0.17 14.90
N ALA A 357 -10.66 -0.66 14.00
CA ALA A 357 -11.36 -0.27 12.78
C ALA A 357 -12.68 -1.04 12.72
N PHE A 358 -13.75 -0.34 12.40
CA PHE A 358 -15.09 -0.90 12.28
C PHE A 358 -15.76 -0.36 11.04
N ASN A 359 -16.38 -1.22 10.26
CA ASN A 359 -17.20 -0.85 9.13
C ASN A 359 -18.46 -1.71 9.12
N ILE A 360 -19.59 -1.10 8.80
CA ILE A 360 -20.85 -1.79 8.56
C ILE A 360 -21.59 -1.11 7.42
N TRP A 361 -22.15 -1.91 6.54
CA TRP A 361 -23.11 -1.49 5.53
C TRP A 361 -24.30 -2.42 5.57
N SER A 362 -25.50 -1.87 5.68
CA SER A 362 -26.76 -2.63 5.67
C SER A 362 -27.67 -2.06 4.60
N LYS A 363 -28.26 -2.93 3.79
CA LYS A 363 -29.15 -2.58 2.68
C LYS A 363 -30.42 -3.40 2.74
N TYR A 364 -31.55 -2.71 2.70
CA TYR A 364 -32.88 -3.34 2.69
C TYR A 364 -33.64 -2.91 1.42
N ILE A 365 -34.33 -3.87 0.77
CA ILE A 365 -35.17 -3.65 -0.42
C ILE A 365 -36.61 -4.02 -0.08
N ILE A 366 -37.53 -3.09 -0.29
CA ILE A 366 -38.94 -3.30 -0.06
C ILE A 366 -39.52 -4.23 -1.17
N GLN A 367 -40.20 -5.29 -0.75
CA GLN A 367 -40.64 -6.36 -1.67
C GLN A 367 -42.09 -6.21 -2.14
N ALA A 368 -42.93 -5.45 -1.44
CA ALA A 368 -44.36 -5.33 -1.70
C ALA A 368 -44.90 -3.92 -1.50
N GLY A 369 -46.12 -3.67 -1.97
CA GLY A 369 -46.81 -2.39 -1.84
C GLY A 369 -46.35 -1.32 -2.84
N ALA A 370 -46.75 -0.07 -2.60
CA ALA A 370 -46.45 1.06 -3.47
C ALA A 370 -44.95 1.40 -3.60
N LEU A 371 -44.16 1.04 -2.60
CA LEU A 371 -42.70 1.24 -2.56
C LEU A 371 -41.93 0.00 -2.97
N ARG A 372 -42.56 -0.98 -3.62
CA ARG A 372 -41.86 -2.15 -4.11
C ARG A 372 -40.66 -1.77 -4.98
N ASN A 373 -39.53 -2.48 -4.83
CA ASN A 373 -38.24 -2.24 -5.49
C ASN A 373 -37.50 -0.97 -5.05
N PHE A 374 -38.07 -0.19 -4.12
CA PHE A 374 -37.34 0.85 -3.43
C PHE A 374 -36.48 0.25 -2.33
N GLY A 375 -35.28 0.76 -2.13
CA GLY A 375 -34.38 0.30 -1.10
C GLY A 375 -33.63 1.44 -0.45
N PHE A 376 -33.17 1.19 0.74
CA PHE A 376 -32.28 2.10 1.48
C PHE A 376 -31.08 1.33 2.03
N GLY A 377 -29.98 2.02 2.14
CA GLY A 377 -28.76 1.54 2.76
C GLY A 377 -28.24 2.53 3.78
N LEU A 378 -27.70 2.01 4.86
CA LEU A 378 -26.98 2.77 5.88
C LEU A 378 -25.63 2.14 6.13
N GLY A 379 -24.61 2.97 6.26
CA GLY A 379 -23.26 2.57 6.54
C GLY A 379 -22.60 3.42 7.62
N PHE A 380 -21.75 2.79 8.39
CA PHE A 380 -20.94 3.47 9.39
C PHE A 380 -19.52 2.94 9.37
N ASN A 381 -18.54 3.86 9.22
CA ASN A 381 -17.12 3.54 9.21
C ASN A 381 -16.46 4.28 10.37
N ALA A 382 -15.71 3.59 11.20
CA ALA A 382 -15.03 4.20 12.34
C ALA A 382 -13.61 3.65 12.51
N VAL A 383 -12.70 4.53 12.91
CA VAL A 383 -11.35 4.15 13.32
C VAL A 383 -10.95 4.92 14.57
N THR A 384 -10.15 4.30 15.43
CA THR A 384 -9.57 4.98 16.59
C THR A 384 -8.40 5.88 16.19
N LYS A 385 -7.89 6.67 17.12
CA LYS A 385 -6.69 7.49 16.93
C LYS A 385 -5.52 6.64 16.43
N ARG A 386 -4.64 7.25 15.63
CA ARG A 386 -3.43 6.62 15.10
C ARG A 386 -2.29 7.63 14.97
N TYR A 387 -1.09 7.12 14.86
CA TYR A 387 0.10 7.93 14.70
C TYR A 387 0.47 8.10 13.23
N GLY A 388 0.97 9.28 12.84
CA GLY A 388 1.28 9.60 11.44
C GLY A 388 2.69 9.27 11.02
N GLN A 389 3.61 9.11 11.95
CA GLN A 389 5.03 8.93 11.67
C GLN A 389 5.68 8.03 12.71
N VAL A 390 6.62 7.18 12.28
CA VAL A 390 7.63 6.56 13.14
C VAL A 390 8.74 7.57 13.38
N GLY A 391 9.14 7.76 14.59
CA GLY A 391 10.19 8.68 14.96
C GLY A 391 10.10 9.03 16.44
N ARG A 392 10.99 9.88 16.91
CA ARG A 392 11.08 10.26 18.33
C ARG A 392 9.70 10.55 18.89
N ARG A 393 9.32 9.89 19.98
CA ARG A 393 8.01 9.99 20.65
C ARG A 393 7.53 11.44 20.83
N GLU A 394 8.47 12.35 21.02
CA GLU A 394 8.27 13.79 21.23
C GLU A 394 7.71 14.53 20.01
N ASN A 395 7.88 13.98 18.81
CA ASN A 395 7.49 14.59 17.53
C ASN A 395 6.41 13.81 16.77
N THR A 396 5.75 12.87 17.44
CA THR A 396 4.76 12.02 16.77
C THR A 396 3.47 12.77 16.50
N ILE A 397 3.04 12.79 15.23
CA ILE A 397 1.75 13.33 14.84
C ILE A 397 0.67 12.33 15.24
N VAL A 398 -0.37 12.82 15.91
CA VAL A 398 -1.53 12.01 16.28
C VAL A 398 -2.73 12.46 15.45
N TYR A 399 -3.25 11.55 14.65
CA TYR A 399 -4.52 11.75 13.95
C TYR A 399 -5.67 11.26 14.84
N PRO A 400 -6.67 12.13 15.13
CA PRO A 400 -7.84 11.75 15.90
C PRO A 400 -8.61 10.60 15.26
N GLY A 401 -9.27 9.80 16.07
CA GLY A 401 -10.28 8.86 15.58
C GLY A 401 -11.46 9.58 14.95
N TYR A 402 -12.16 8.88 14.07
CA TYR A 402 -13.38 9.39 13.45
C TYR A 402 -14.43 8.31 13.23
N GLY A 403 -15.68 8.73 13.09
CA GLY A 403 -16.79 7.94 12.60
C GLY A 403 -17.49 8.68 11.48
N LEU A 404 -17.84 7.97 10.40
CA LEU A 404 -18.52 8.51 9.23
C LEU A 404 -19.83 7.76 9.02
N LEU A 405 -20.92 8.52 8.88
CA LEU A 405 -22.21 7.99 8.49
C LEU A 405 -22.37 8.13 6.98
N ASN A 406 -22.79 7.06 6.32
CA ASN A 406 -23.09 7.01 4.90
C ASN A 406 -24.52 6.49 4.70
N ALA A 407 -25.18 6.93 3.62
CA ALA A 407 -26.51 6.48 3.28
C ALA A 407 -26.64 6.23 1.78
N ALA A 408 -27.58 5.40 1.39
CA ALA A 408 -27.92 5.25 -0.02
C ALA A 408 -29.42 4.99 -0.20
N LEU A 409 -29.95 5.43 -1.33
CA LEU A 409 -31.28 5.11 -1.82
C LEU A 409 -31.13 4.30 -3.11
N TYR A 410 -31.99 3.33 -3.29
CA TYR A 410 -32.00 2.43 -4.45
C TYR A 410 -33.41 2.39 -5.04
N TYR A 411 -33.50 2.37 -6.33
CA TYR A 411 -34.74 2.05 -7.03
C TYR A 411 -34.46 1.20 -8.27
N ARG A 412 -35.19 0.09 -8.39
CA ARG A 412 -35.04 -0.83 -9.52
C ARG A 412 -36.34 -0.92 -10.31
N LEU A 413 -36.25 -0.58 -11.59
CA LEU A 413 -37.35 -0.67 -12.54
C LEU A 413 -36.92 -1.59 -13.69
N ARG A 414 -37.43 -2.82 -13.74
CA ARG A 414 -37.07 -3.82 -14.78
C ARG A 414 -35.54 -3.95 -14.89
N ASN A 415 -35.00 -3.54 -16.04
CA ASN A 415 -33.55 -3.62 -16.33
C ASN A 415 -32.76 -2.38 -15.86
N LEU A 416 -33.45 -1.35 -15.37
CA LEU A 416 -32.84 -0.11 -14.90
C LEU A 416 -32.72 -0.12 -13.38
N GLN A 417 -31.56 0.21 -12.86
CA GLN A 417 -31.34 0.48 -11.44
C GLN A 417 -30.76 1.88 -11.27
N VAL A 418 -31.39 2.69 -10.41
CA VAL A 418 -30.88 3.98 -9.98
C VAL A 418 -30.44 3.87 -8.53
N GLN A 419 -29.27 4.43 -8.24
CA GLN A 419 -28.69 4.48 -6.89
C GLN A 419 -28.21 5.89 -6.61
N LEU A 420 -28.59 6.43 -5.46
CA LEU A 420 -28.09 7.69 -4.93
C LEU A 420 -27.33 7.42 -3.64
N ASN A 421 -26.06 7.77 -3.59
CA ASN A 421 -25.20 7.63 -2.40
C ASN A 421 -24.96 9.00 -1.79
N LEU A 422 -24.99 9.05 -0.45
CA LEU A 422 -24.59 10.17 0.37
C LEU A 422 -23.42 9.70 1.26
N ASP A 423 -22.21 10.09 0.87
CA ASP A 423 -20.99 9.77 1.63
C ASP A 423 -20.71 10.87 2.65
N ASN A 424 -20.21 10.50 3.85
CA ASN A 424 -19.91 11.42 4.94
C ASN A 424 -21.10 12.36 5.24
N ALA A 425 -22.29 11.80 5.50
CA ALA A 425 -23.56 12.52 5.63
C ALA A 425 -23.50 13.67 6.66
N MET A 426 -22.71 13.50 7.72
CA MET A 426 -22.52 14.51 8.77
C MET A 426 -21.49 15.58 8.41
N ASN A 427 -20.88 15.53 7.21
CA ASN A 427 -19.81 16.41 6.75
C ASN A 427 -18.66 16.54 7.75
N LYS A 428 -18.26 15.42 8.35
CA LYS A 428 -17.17 15.39 9.32
C LYS A 428 -15.83 15.69 8.67
N VAL A 429 -15.07 16.63 9.22
CA VAL A 429 -13.68 16.84 8.88
C VAL A 429 -12.83 15.78 9.59
N TYR A 430 -12.00 15.06 8.84
CA TYR A 430 -11.17 13.99 9.36
C TYR A 430 -9.89 13.83 8.56
N TRP A 431 -8.94 13.08 9.10
CA TRP A 431 -7.65 12.81 8.49
C TRP A 431 -7.52 11.32 8.20
N VAL A 432 -7.21 10.94 6.97
CA VAL A 432 -7.01 9.53 6.60
C VAL A 432 -5.63 9.02 6.99
N GLY A 433 -4.64 9.91 7.15
CA GLY A 433 -3.28 9.58 7.55
C GLY A 433 -2.29 10.66 7.15
N GLY A 434 -1.00 10.33 7.15
CA GLY A 434 0.08 11.18 6.71
C GLY A 434 1.44 10.51 6.83
N TYR A 435 2.49 11.20 6.35
CA TYR A 435 3.87 10.73 6.38
C TYR A 435 4.74 11.52 7.35
N ASP A 436 4.49 12.82 7.46
CA ASP A 436 5.28 13.76 8.27
C ASP A 436 4.47 15.02 8.60
N LYS A 437 5.12 16.01 9.22
CA LYS A 437 4.51 17.27 9.63
C LYS A 437 3.93 18.10 8.48
N LEU A 438 4.39 17.88 7.26
CA LEU A 438 3.98 18.65 6.07
C LEU A 438 3.02 17.87 5.17
N ARG A 439 2.89 16.55 5.36
CA ARG A 439 2.11 15.65 4.52
C ARG A 439 1.06 14.91 5.31
N SER A 440 -0.03 15.59 5.63
CA SER A 440 -1.23 15.03 6.23
C SER A 440 -2.35 15.04 5.21
N PHE A 441 -3.09 13.93 5.09
CA PHE A 441 -4.13 13.74 4.09
C PHE A 441 -5.53 13.91 4.72
N PRO A 442 -6.27 14.98 4.36
CA PRO A 442 -7.65 15.12 4.77
C PRO A 442 -8.52 14.07 4.07
N GLY A 443 -9.56 13.64 4.77
CA GLY A 443 -10.59 12.80 4.19
C GLY A 443 -11.57 13.60 3.33
N ALA A 444 -12.30 12.88 2.46
CA ALA A 444 -13.27 13.49 1.58
C ALA A 444 -14.42 14.16 2.35
N PRO A 445 -14.86 15.36 1.96
CA PRO A 445 -16.04 16.00 2.52
C PRO A 445 -17.31 15.22 2.16
N ARG A 446 -18.47 15.67 2.65
CA ARG A 446 -19.76 15.13 2.22
C ARG A 446 -19.89 15.20 0.71
N SER A 447 -20.27 14.09 0.11
CA SER A 447 -20.49 14.00 -1.34
C SER A 447 -21.74 13.21 -1.68
N ILE A 448 -22.34 13.56 -2.79
CA ILE A 448 -23.49 12.85 -3.36
C ILE A 448 -23.06 12.29 -4.71
N LYS A 449 -23.36 11.00 -4.95
CA LYS A 449 -23.11 10.32 -6.22
C LYS A 449 -24.37 9.63 -6.70
N ALA A 450 -24.73 9.85 -7.94
CA ALA A 450 -25.80 9.14 -8.62
C ALA A 450 -25.20 8.11 -9.59
N THR A 451 -25.72 6.89 -9.56
CA THR A 451 -25.34 5.81 -10.48
C THR A 451 -26.58 5.25 -11.14
N VAL A 452 -26.54 5.12 -12.45
CA VAL A 452 -27.58 4.47 -13.25
C VAL A 452 -26.98 3.23 -13.91
N THR A 453 -27.57 2.08 -13.66
CA THR A 453 -27.16 0.80 -14.23
C THR A 453 -28.27 0.25 -15.10
N TYR A 454 -27.97 -0.07 -16.35
CA TYR A 454 -28.88 -0.74 -17.28
C TYR A 454 -28.31 -2.13 -17.60
N LYS A 455 -29.17 -3.16 -17.52
CA LYS A 455 -28.82 -4.53 -17.91
C LYS A 455 -29.48 -4.83 -19.25
N PHE A 456 -28.64 -5.13 -20.22
CA PHE A 456 -29.07 -5.54 -21.58
C PHE A 456 -29.62 -6.95 -21.60
#